data_8668f571a05abaabda993855475027b5
#
_entry.id   8668f571a05abaabda993855475027b5
#
_cell.length_a   1.000
_cell.length_b   1.000
_cell.length_c   1.000
_cell.angle_alpha   90.00
_cell.angle_beta   90.00
_cell.angle_gamma   90.00
#
_symmetry.space_group_name_H-M   'P 1'
#
loop_
_entity.id
_entity.type
_entity.pdbx_description
1 polymer ?
#
loop_
_entity_poly.entity_id
_entity_poly.type
_entity_poly.pdbx_seq_one_letter_code
_entity_poly.pdbx_strand_id
1 'polypeptide(L)'
;MVEQSTGDISFGAGYSSTAGILGDISIKERNLLGKGQEIRLGLSLGTLSTNIDLSYTEPYFLDRNMAAGFDIFRTSNDRQAVANYSDSAIGFALRTGWAYSEHTRQIVRYTLRQSNIYNVQPWASYVVQAQAGYATVSELSETIIWDTRDTRLNTTKGWLLRNTIAVAGAIGTENYARTTTDAVYFQSLFEDVVVSVGGSFGIVLPYNNSYIRLNNLFFLGGDNLRGFAVAGVGPRDAYTTDALGGQYFYTTTAELSFPLFGIPKELGLLGKAFVDTGSLWGNQASQFGANVLDSQTMRVATGLGIQWISPFGPIRIDYAIPVVQEAWDKTQNFRFSFGTRF
;
A
#
# COMPACT_ATOMS: atom_id res chain seq x y z
N MET A 1 -34.76 -27.87 -5.88
CA MET A 1 -33.58 -27.14 -5.39
C MET A 1 -33.92 -25.67 -5.52
N VAL A 2 -33.80 -24.90 -4.43
CA VAL A 2 -33.95 -23.43 -4.51
C VAL A 2 -32.59 -22.90 -4.88
N GLU A 3 -32.46 -22.24 -6.05
CA GLU A 3 -31.24 -21.54 -6.43
C GLU A 3 -31.02 -20.39 -5.41
N GLN A 4 -29.88 -20.41 -4.74
CA GLN A 4 -29.46 -19.29 -3.91
C GLN A 4 -28.74 -18.25 -4.77
N SER A 5 -29.02 -16.97 -4.52
CA SER A 5 -28.30 -15.87 -5.16
C SER A 5 -26.79 -15.98 -4.85
N THR A 6 -25.96 -15.93 -5.89
CA THR A 6 -24.51 -15.96 -5.83
C THR A 6 -23.90 -14.56 -5.89
N GLY A 7 -24.74 -13.54 -6.05
CA GLY A 7 -24.37 -12.14 -6.07
C GLY A 7 -24.32 -11.51 -4.67
N ASP A 8 -23.24 -10.76 -4.40
CA ASP A 8 -23.03 -9.99 -3.18
C ASP A 8 -22.90 -8.50 -3.51
N ILE A 9 -23.54 -7.66 -2.70
CA ILE A 9 -23.30 -6.21 -2.71
C ILE A 9 -22.73 -5.84 -1.34
N SER A 10 -21.60 -5.15 -1.32
CA SER A 10 -20.98 -4.68 -0.09
C SER A 10 -20.78 -3.18 -0.11
N PHE A 11 -20.99 -2.55 1.04
CA PHE A 11 -20.75 -1.14 1.29
C PHE A 11 -19.78 -1.01 2.46
N GLY A 12 -18.86 -0.09 2.33
CA GLY A 12 -17.91 0.25 3.38
C GLY A 12 -17.78 1.76 3.51
N ALA A 13 -17.52 2.21 4.72
CA ALA A 13 -17.18 3.61 4.98
C ALA A 13 -16.12 3.67 6.08
N GLY A 14 -15.26 4.66 6.01
CA GLY A 14 -14.21 4.86 6.98
C GLY A 14 -13.63 6.26 6.94
N TYR A 15 -12.78 6.52 7.90
CA TYR A 15 -11.98 7.73 8.00
C TYR A 15 -10.58 7.37 8.51
N SER A 16 -9.59 7.99 7.91
CA SER A 16 -8.22 7.94 8.40
C SER A 16 -7.61 9.34 8.38
N SER A 17 -6.85 9.68 9.40
CA SER A 17 -6.11 10.96 9.43
C SER A 17 -5.06 11.08 8.32
N THR A 18 -4.73 9.98 7.63
CA THR A 18 -3.78 9.92 6.51
C THR A 18 -4.45 9.93 5.14
N ALA A 19 -5.64 9.35 5.01
CA ALA A 19 -6.36 9.20 3.75
C ALA A 19 -7.65 10.03 3.67
N GLY A 20 -8.11 10.63 4.80
CA GLY A 20 -9.37 11.33 4.88
C GLY A 20 -10.58 10.39 4.95
N ILE A 21 -11.73 10.85 4.45
CA ILE A 21 -12.96 10.05 4.34
C ILE A 21 -12.80 9.05 3.21
N LEU A 22 -13.25 7.82 3.43
CA LEU A 22 -13.24 6.72 2.47
C LEU A 22 -14.63 6.10 2.39
N GLY A 23 -15.08 5.79 1.18
CA GLY A 23 -16.30 5.03 0.92
C GLY A 23 -16.04 3.97 -0.15
N ASP A 24 -16.52 2.76 0.07
CA ASP A 24 -16.37 1.64 -0.83
C ASP A 24 -17.72 1.04 -1.17
N ILE A 25 -17.92 0.74 -2.45
CA ILE A 25 -19.06 -0.03 -2.95
C ILE A 25 -18.49 -1.14 -3.82
N SER A 26 -18.91 -2.38 -3.60
CA SER A 26 -18.57 -3.44 -4.53
C SER A 26 -19.74 -4.37 -4.82
N ILE A 27 -19.86 -4.76 -6.08
CA ILE A 27 -20.81 -5.73 -6.59
C ILE A 27 -20.01 -6.92 -7.08
N LYS A 28 -20.36 -8.10 -6.63
CA LYS A 28 -19.63 -9.33 -6.92
C LYS A 28 -20.62 -10.44 -7.25
N GLU A 29 -20.41 -11.13 -8.38
CA GLU A 29 -21.10 -12.36 -8.75
C GLU A 29 -20.07 -13.49 -8.80
N ARG A 30 -20.31 -14.57 -8.03
CA ARG A 30 -19.36 -15.70 -7.87
C ARG A 30 -19.62 -16.87 -8.79
N ASN A 31 -20.75 -16.89 -9.44
CA ASN A 31 -21.15 -17.98 -10.31
C ASN A 31 -21.74 -17.44 -11.63
N LEU A 32 -20.97 -16.61 -12.30
CA LEU A 32 -21.39 -15.98 -13.55
C LEU A 32 -21.82 -17.03 -14.57
N LEU A 33 -23.06 -16.91 -15.05
CA LEU A 33 -23.67 -17.84 -16.00
C LEU A 33 -23.66 -19.33 -15.55
N GLY A 34 -23.58 -19.60 -14.25
CA GLY A 34 -23.57 -20.97 -13.72
C GLY A 34 -22.24 -21.72 -13.90
N LYS A 35 -21.15 -21.02 -14.26
CA LYS A 35 -19.84 -21.63 -14.56
C LYS A 35 -18.80 -21.51 -13.45
N GLY A 36 -19.17 -20.99 -12.27
CA GLY A 36 -18.24 -20.76 -11.16
C GLY A 36 -17.26 -19.63 -11.39
N GLN A 37 -17.44 -18.85 -12.47
CA GLN A 37 -16.62 -17.69 -12.78
C GLN A 37 -17.01 -16.51 -11.90
N GLU A 38 -16.05 -15.68 -11.55
CA GLU A 38 -16.27 -14.51 -10.71
C GLU A 38 -16.13 -13.22 -11.52
N ILE A 39 -17.09 -12.31 -11.38
CA ILE A 39 -16.96 -10.93 -11.84
C ILE A 39 -17.18 -9.99 -10.65
N ARG A 40 -16.36 -8.96 -10.54
CA ARG A 40 -16.46 -7.96 -9.51
C ARG A 40 -16.29 -6.56 -10.09
N LEU A 41 -17.19 -5.66 -9.72
CA LEU A 41 -17.07 -4.22 -9.94
C LEU A 41 -16.82 -3.57 -8.57
N GLY A 42 -15.73 -2.84 -8.42
CA GLY A 42 -15.35 -2.09 -7.23
C GLY A 42 -15.29 -0.59 -7.51
N LEU A 43 -15.77 0.21 -6.55
CA LEU A 43 -15.66 1.66 -6.52
C LEU A 43 -15.22 2.07 -5.12
N SER A 44 -14.02 2.66 -5.02
CA SER A 44 -13.52 3.28 -3.79
C SER A 44 -13.40 4.78 -4.00
N LEU A 45 -14.10 5.55 -3.19
CA LEU A 45 -14.08 7.01 -3.20
C LEU A 45 -13.45 7.50 -1.91
N GLY A 46 -12.38 8.26 -2.01
CA GLY A 46 -11.71 8.87 -0.89
C GLY A 46 -11.42 10.34 -1.12
N THR A 47 -11.17 11.07 -0.04
CA THR A 47 -10.77 12.49 -0.12
C THR A 47 -9.51 12.68 -0.95
N LEU A 48 -8.54 11.75 -0.84
CA LEU A 48 -7.25 11.83 -1.51
C LEU A 48 -7.10 10.82 -2.66
N SER A 49 -8.06 9.90 -2.84
CA SER A 49 -7.95 8.87 -3.87
C SER A 49 -9.30 8.40 -4.37
N THR A 50 -9.35 8.06 -5.66
CA THR A 50 -10.50 7.40 -6.29
C THR A 50 -9.98 6.18 -7.01
N ASN A 51 -10.64 5.04 -6.82
CA ASN A 51 -10.32 3.81 -7.52
C ASN A 51 -11.59 3.15 -8.07
N ILE A 52 -11.57 2.77 -9.33
CA ILE A 52 -12.64 2.03 -10.02
C ILE A 52 -11.98 0.79 -10.61
N ASP A 53 -12.49 -0.37 -10.31
CA ASP A 53 -11.97 -1.63 -10.82
C ASP A 53 -13.09 -2.57 -11.30
N LEU A 54 -12.88 -3.17 -12.44
CA LEU A 54 -13.66 -4.29 -12.97
C LEU A 54 -12.71 -5.48 -13.08
N SER A 55 -13.04 -6.58 -12.42
CA SER A 55 -12.22 -7.77 -12.33
C SER A 55 -13.04 -9.00 -12.75
N TYR A 56 -12.47 -9.82 -13.61
CA TYR A 56 -13.01 -11.15 -13.99
C TYR A 56 -12.01 -12.22 -13.61
N THR A 57 -12.48 -13.34 -13.06
CA THR A 57 -11.64 -14.48 -12.66
C THR A 57 -12.30 -15.79 -13.06
N GLU A 58 -11.55 -16.62 -13.77
CA GLU A 58 -11.81 -18.05 -13.99
C GLU A 58 -10.95 -18.83 -12.96
N PRO A 59 -11.54 -19.46 -11.93
CA PRO A 59 -10.77 -20.12 -10.87
C PRO A 59 -10.11 -21.43 -11.32
N TYR A 60 -10.63 -22.10 -12.35
CA TYR A 60 -10.12 -23.37 -12.87
C TYR A 60 -9.77 -23.26 -14.35
N PHE A 61 -8.86 -22.37 -14.69
CA PHE A 61 -8.48 -22.11 -16.06
C PHE A 61 -7.89 -23.34 -16.74
N LEU A 62 -8.44 -23.72 -17.89
CA LEU A 62 -8.12 -24.94 -18.63
C LEU A 62 -8.29 -26.22 -17.79
N ASP A 63 -9.30 -26.26 -16.93
CA ASP A 63 -9.59 -27.39 -16.01
C ASP A 63 -8.44 -27.75 -15.09
N ARG A 64 -7.59 -26.76 -14.75
CA ARG A 64 -6.45 -26.92 -13.85
C ARG A 64 -6.68 -26.12 -12.58
N ASN A 65 -5.99 -26.49 -11.50
CA ASN A 65 -5.94 -25.72 -10.26
C ASN A 65 -5.09 -24.46 -10.43
N MET A 66 -5.51 -23.60 -11.35
CA MET A 66 -4.86 -22.35 -11.72
C MET A 66 -5.96 -21.33 -12.05
N ALA A 67 -5.96 -20.24 -11.32
CA ALA A 67 -6.86 -19.12 -11.62
C ALA A 67 -6.26 -18.24 -12.72
N ALA A 68 -7.09 -17.78 -13.65
CA ALA A 68 -6.74 -16.77 -14.63
C ALA A 68 -7.79 -15.68 -14.68
N GLY A 69 -7.42 -14.47 -15.04
CA GLY A 69 -8.36 -13.37 -15.08
C GLY A 69 -7.80 -12.11 -15.72
N PHE A 70 -8.64 -11.12 -15.82
CA PHE A 70 -8.25 -9.79 -16.25
C PHE A 70 -8.86 -8.73 -15.33
N ASP A 71 -8.21 -7.58 -15.28
CA ASP A 71 -8.66 -6.41 -14.56
C ASP A 71 -8.63 -5.20 -15.49
N ILE A 72 -9.65 -4.35 -15.40
CA ILE A 72 -9.67 -3.00 -15.98
C ILE A 72 -9.80 -2.05 -14.83
N PHE A 73 -8.94 -1.04 -14.76
CA PHE A 73 -8.92 -0.15 -13.61
C PHE A 73 -8.65 1.30 -13.99
N ARG A 74 -9.14 2.18 -13.16
CA ARG A 74 -8.79 3.59 -13.14
C ARG A 74 -8.53 4.03 -11.71
N THR A 75 -7.36 4.64 -11.50
CA THR A 75 -6.97 5.22 -10.21
C THR A 75 -6.70 6.71 -10.36
N SER A 76 -6.95 7.48 -9.32
CA SER A 76 -6.58 8.89 -9.23
C SER A 76 -6.17 9.19 -7.79
N ASN A 77 -5.08 9.92 -7.62
CA ASN A 77 -4.56 10.30 -6.31
C ASN A 77 -4.31 11.81 -6.28
N ASP A 78 -4.71 12.44 -5.20
CA ASP A 78 -4.38 13.82 -4.91
C ASP A 78 -3.14 13.88 -4.00
N ARG A 79 -2.05 14.44 -4.53
CA ARG A 79 -0.79 14.66 -3.81
C ARG A 79 -0.48 16.14 -3.61
N GLN A 80 -1.49 17.01 -3.76
CA GLN A 80 -1.32 18.46 -3.67
C GLN A 80 -0.68 18.88 -2.34
N ALA A 81 -1.12 18.29 -1.22
CA ALA A 81 -0.61 18.63 0.10
C ALA A 81 0.86 18.26 0.36
N VAL A 82 1.42 17.33 -0.42
CA VAL A 82 2.76 16.77 -0.18
C VAL A 82 3.77 17.05 -1.29
N ALA A 83 3.29 17.23 -2.54
CA ALA A 83 4.17 17.33 -3.70
C ALA A 83 3.61 18.24 -4.83
N ASN A 84 2.53 18.98 -4.59
CA ASN A 84 1.94 19.97 -5.50
C ASN A 84 1.52 19.43 -6.88
N TYR A 85 1.08 18.17 -6.94
CA TYR A 85 0.51 17.55 -8.16
C TYR A 85 -0.59 16.55 -7.81
N SER A 86 -1.31 16.10 -8.82
CA SER A 86 -2.20 14.94 -8.77
C SER A 86 -1.75 13.92 -9.81
N ASP A 87 -1.99 12.63 -9.57
CA ASP A 87 -1.71 11.58 -10.53
C ASP A 87 -2.94 10.72 -10.82
N SER A 88 -3.00 10.16 -12.00
CA SER A 88 -4.01 9.18 -12.37
C SER A 88 -3.42 8.10 -13.26
N ALA A 89 -4.05 6.93 -13.24
CA ALA A 89 -3.73 5.85 -14.16
C ALA A 89 -5.01 5.16 -14.62
N ILE A 90 -5.05 4.79 -15.91
CA ILE A 90 -6.03 3.89 -16.48
C ILE A 90 -5.29 2.71 -17.08
N GLY A 91 -5.75 1.51 -16.86
CA GLY A 91 -5.04 0.33 -17.30
C GLY A 91 -5.88 -0.92 -17.40
N PHE A 92 -5.23 -1.90 -18.01
CA PHE A 92 -5.69 -3.26 -18.15
C PHE A 92 -4.61 -4.21 -17.64
N ALA A 93 -5.00 -5.29 -16.97
CA ALA A 93 -4.06 -6.31 -16.54
C ALA A 93 -4.59 -7.71 -16.84
N LEU A 94 -3.68 -8.60 -17.23
CA LEU A 94 -3.88 -10.04 -17.28
C LEU A 94 -3.20 -10.65 -16.06
N ARG A 95 -3.84 -11.59 -15.40
CA ARG A 95 -3.26 -12.27 -14.24
C ARG A 95 -3.53 -13.76 -14.28
N THR A 96 -2.56 -14.51 -13.77
CA THR A 96 -2.71 -15.93 -13.49
C THR A 96 -2.09 -16.23 -12.14
N GLY A 97 -2.64 -17.20 -11.43
CA GLY A 97 -2.16 -17.56 -10.11
C GLY A 97 -2.46 -19.01 -9.77
N TRP A 98 -1.55 -19.62 -9.02
CA TRP A 98 -1.68 -20.98 -8.53
C TRP A 98 -1.12 -21.11 -7.12
N ALA A 99 -1.58 -22.13 -6.40
CA ALA A 99 -1.07 -22.50 -5.09
C ALA A 99 -0.15 -23.71 -5.22
N TYR A 100 1.07 -23.58 -4.69
CA TYR A 100 2.01 -24.71 -4.57
C TYR A 100 1.69 -25.56 -3.35
N SER A 101 1.17 -24.93 -2.30
CA SER A 101 0.78 -25.57 -1.05
C SER A 101 -0.33 -24.74 -0.38
N GLU A 102 -0.83 -25.23 0.77
CA GLU A 102 -1.79 -24.49 1.60
C GLU A 102 -1.28 -23.10 2.05
N HIS A 103 0.05 -22.99 2.17
CA HIS A 103 0.72 -21.78 2.66
C HIS A 103 1.34 -20.91 1.55
N THR A 104 1.59 -21.49 0.36
CA THR A 104 2.38 -20.81 -0.68
C THR A 104 1.58 -20.66 -1.97
N ARG A 105 1.47 -19.43 -2.45
CA ARG A 105 0.83 -19.10 -3.73
C ARG A 105 1.68 -18.12 -4.52
N GLN A 106 1.59 -18.23 -5.84
CA GLN A 106 2.25 -17.37 -6.81
C GLN A 106 1.20 -16.72 -7.70
N ILE A 107 1.44 -15.48 -8.06
CA ILE A 107 0.62 -14.69 -8.97
C ILE A 107 1.56 -14.04 -9.99
N VAL A 108 1.31 -14.25 -11.27
CA VAL A 108 1.96 -13.53 -12.37
C VAL A 108 0.96 -12.57 -12.97
N ARG A 109 1.39 -11.34 -13.20
CA ARG A 109 0.52 -10.27 -13.70
C ARG A 109 1.27 -9.46 -14.77
N TYR A 110 0.62 -9.28 -15.91
CA TYR A 110 1.03 -8.31 -16.92
C TYR A 110 0.08 -7.14 -16.90
N THR A 111 0.61 -5.93 -16.78
CA THR A 111 -0.16 -4.69 -16.70
C THR A 111 0.26 -3.74 -17.80
N LEU A 112 -0.69 -3.24 -18.56
CA LEU A 112 -0.52 -2.12 -19.47
C LEU A 112 -1.34 -0.95 -18.94
N ARG A 113 -0.68 0.17 -18.60
CA ARG A 113 -1.34 1.35 -18.07
C ARG A 113 -0.82 2.62 -18.70
N GLN A 114 -1.71 3.60 -18.87
CA GLN A 114 -1.36 4.98 -19.12
C GLN A 114 -1.47 5.75 -17.80
N SER A 115 -0.38 6.34 -17.35
CA SER A 115 -0.31 7.22 -16.19
C SER A 115 -0.25 8.68 -16.62
N ASN A 116 -0.78 9.58 -15.78
CA ASN A 116 -0.77 11.01 -16.02
C ASN A 116 -0.45 11.75 -14.72
N ILE A 117 0.51 12.66 -14.79
CA ILE A 117 0.78 13.66 -13.73
C ILE A 117 0.14 14.96 -14.19
N TYR A 118 -0.80 15.48 -13.41
CA TYR A 118 -1.60 16.64 -13.78
C TYR A 118 -1.88 17.54 -12.57
N ASN A 119 -2.56 18.67 -12.76
CA ASN A 119 -2.78 19.69 -11.72
C ASN A 119 -1.48 20.14 -11.03
N VAL A 120 -0.40 20.20 -11.81
CA VAL A 120 0.90 20.65 -11.30
C VAL A 120 0.82 22.15 -11.01
N GLN A 121 1.12 22.52 -9.76
CA GLN A 121 1.08 23.91 -9.36
C GLN A 121 2.27 24.71 -9.95
N PRO A 122 2.10 26.00 -10.30
CA PRO A 122 3.19 26.82 -10.86
C PRO A 122 4.41 26.96 -9.94
N TRP A 123 4.21 26.80 -8.63
CA TRP A 123 5.27 26.85 -7.62
C TRP A 123 5.79 25.48 -7.20
N ALA A 124 5.32 24.39 -7.82
CA ALA A 124 5.84 23.05 -7.59
C ALA A 124 7.32 22.94 -7.98
N SER A 125 8.00 21.95 -7.40
CA SER A 125 9.36 21.61 -7.80
C SER A 125 9.49 21.48 -9.34
N TYR A 126 10.59 21.98 -9.89
CA TYR A 126 10.88 21.83 -11.31
C TYR A 126 10.86 20.36 -11.77
N VAL A 127 11.26 19.43 -10.89
CA VAL A 127 11.18 17.98 -11.14
C VAL A 127 9.75 17.52 -11.39
N VAL A 128 8.79 18.05 -10.61
CA VAL A 128 7.36 17.75 -10.77
C VAL A 128 6.84 18.36 -12.06
N GLN A 129 7.18 19.62 -12.34
CA GLN A 129 6.79 20.32 -13.57
C GLN A 129 7.31 19.62 -14.83
N ALA A 130 8.59 19.20 -14.83
CA ALA A 130 9.22 18.51 -15.94
C ALA A 130 8.62 17.11 -16.24
N GLN A 131 7.97 16.51 -15.27
CA GLN A 131 7.34 15.19 -15.42
C GLN A 131 5.83 15.24 -15.64
N ALA A 132 5.24 16.42 -15.80
CA ALA A 132 3.83 16.57 -16.09
C ALA A 132 3.44 15.88 -17.41
N GLY A 133 2.20 15.38 -17.48
CA GLY A 133 1.65 14.73 -18.66
C GLY A 133 1.67 13.20 -18.59
N TYR A 134 1.42 12.58 -19.73
CA TYR A 134 1.17 11.15 -19.87
C TYR A 134 2.46 10.34 -20.02
N ALA A 135 2.40 9.11 -19.52
CA ALA A 135 3.38 8.06 -19.78
C ALA A 135 2.67 6.71 -19.89
N THR A 136 3.19 5.84 -20.75
CA THR A 136 2.71 4.47 -20.89
C THR A 136 3.68 3.51 -20.22
N VAL A 137 3.15 2.63 -19.40
CA VAL A 137 3.91 1.62 -18.64
C VAL A 137 3.37 0.25 -18.98
N SER A 138 4.26 -0.63 -19.45
CA SER A 138 4.02 -2.05 -19.64
C SER A 138 4.89 -2.80 -18.62
N GLU A 139 4.26 -3.48 -17.68
CA GLU A 139 4.93 -4.10 -16.52
C GLU A 139 4.53 -5.56 -16.41
N LEU A 140 5.51 -6.44 -16.33
CA LEU A 140 5.35 -7.83 -15.92
C LEU A 140 5.78 -7.96 -14.46
N SER A 141 4.92 -8.52 -13.63
CA SER A 141 5.22 -8.74 -12.22
C SER A 141 4.91 -10.16 -11.78
N GLU A 142 5.68 -10.63 -10.82
CA GLU A 142 5.52 -11.89 -10.13
C GLU A 142 5.43 -11.62 -8.63
N THR A 143 4.43 -12.20 -7.98
CA THR A 143 4.25 -12.10 -6.53
C THR A 143 4.19 -13.49 -5.93
N ILE A 144 5.06 -13.76 -4.95
CA ILE A 144 5.05 -14.96 -4.13
C ILE A 144 4.57 -14.57 -2.73
N ILE A 145 3.60 -15.32 -2.21
CA ILE A 145 3.04 -15.13 -0.88
C ILE A 145 3.20 -16.44 -0.11
N TRP A 146 3.85 -16.36 1.06
CA TRP A 146 3.94 -17.43 2.04
C TRP A 146 3.25 -16.99 3.32
N ASP A 147 2.17 -17.69 3.70
CA ASP A 147 1.28 -17.33 4.82
C ASP A 147 1.05 -18.55 5.72
N THR A 148 1.67 -18.55 6.88
CA THR A 148 1.54 -19.59 7.90
C THR A 148 0.80 -19.09 9.15
N ARG A 149 0.13 -17.94 9.05
CA ARG A 149 -0.61 -17.37 10.18
C ARG A 149 -1.78 -18.27 10.58
N ASP A 150 -2.01 -18.36 11.88
CA ASP A 150 -3.13 -19.10 12.45
C ASP A 150 -4.49 -18.52 12.04
N THR A 151 -4.62 -17.19 12.06
CA THR A 151 -5.80 -16.46 11.59
C THR A 151 -5.38 -15.21 10.79
N ARG A 152 -6.26 -14.71 9.93
CA ARG A 152 -5.96 -13.52 9.14
C ARG A 152 -6.34 -12.21 9.82
N LEU A 153 -7.33 -12.22 10.70
CA LEU A 153 -7.86 -11.03 11.37
C LEU A 153 -7.18 -10.76 12.71
N ASN A 154 -7.10 -11.78 13.56
CA ASN A 154 -6.50 -11.69 14.90
C ASN A 154 -5.35 -12.71 14.99
N THR A 155 -4.28 -12.42 14.26
CA THR A 155 -3.11 -13.30 14.19
C THR A 155 -2.42 -13.35 15.56
N THR A 156 -2.20 -14.56 16.08
CA THR A 156 -1.45 -14.76 17.32
C THR A 156 -0.08 -15.39 17.11
N LYS A 157 0.08 -16.14 16.00
CA LYS A 157 1.36 -16.78 15.64
C LYS A 157 1.47 -17.03 14.14
N GLY A 158 2.71 -17.14 13.68
CA GLY A 158 3.02 -17.48 12.29
C GLY A 158 3.64 -16.33 11.51
N TRP A 159 3.88 -16.56 10.22
CA TRP A 159 4.53 -15.65 9.30
C TRP A 159 3.62 -15.28 8.15
N LEU A 160 3.75 -14.05 7.70
CA LEU A 160 3.33 -13.62 6.37
C LEU A 160 4.54 -13.03 5.66
N LEU A 161 4.92 -13.61 4.54
CA LEU A 161 5.94 -13.08 3.63
C LEU A 161 5.30 -12.86 2.27
N ARG A 162 5.49 -11.67 1.71
CA ARG A 162 5.12 -11.33 0.34
C ARG A 162 6.32 -10.73 -0.35
N ASN A 163 6.71 -11.28 -1.48
CA ASN A 163 7.71 -10.69 -2.35
C ASN A 163 7.09 -10.45 -3.72
N THR A 164 7.32 -9.28 -4.28
CA THR A 164 6.91 -8.90 -5.64
C THR A 164 8.12 -8.40 -6.39
N ILE A 165 8.37 -9.00 -7.55
CA ILE A 165 9.37 -8.54 -8.52
C ILE A 165 8.61 -8.07 -9.75
N ALA A 166 8.99 -6.92 -10.30
CA ALA A 166 8.37 -6.35 -11.48
C ALA A 166 9.43 -5.78 -12.43
N VAL A 167 9.18 -5.92 -13.72
CA VAL A 167 10.01 -5.33 -14.77
C VAL A 167 9.08 -4.61 -15.75
N ALA A 168 9.35 -3.33 -15.97
CA ALA A 168 8.61 -2.50 -16.93
C ALA A 168 9.49 -2.12 -18.10
N GLY A 169 8.95 -2.10 -19.32
CA GLY A 169 9.70 -1.61 -20.50
C GLY A 169 9.50 -2.41 -21.78
N ALA A 170 8.61 -3.40 -21.80
CA ALA A 170 8.32 -4.13 -23.04
C ALA A 170 7.64 -3.21 -24.09
N ILE A 171 6.73 -2.36 -23.63
CA ILE A 171 6.01 -1.36 -24.43
C ILE A 171 5.90 -0.09 -23.57
N GLY A 172 6.08 1.08 -24.14
CA GLY A 172 5.89 2.35 -23.46
C GLY A 172 7.18 3.14 -23.28
N THR A 173 7.12 4.08 -22.35
CA THR A 173 8.17 5.11 -22.17
C THR A 173 9.00 4.88 -20.90
N GLU A 174 8.65 3.92 -20.07
CA GLU A 174 9.28 3.71 -18.78
C GLU A 174 9.99 2.37 -18.71
N ASN A 175 11.25 2.38 -18.29
CA ASN A 175 12.10 1.20 -18.17
C ASN A 175 12.64 1.13 -16.75
N TYR A 176 12.13 0.19 -15.96
CA TYR A 176 12.62 -0.05 -14.60
C TYR A 176 12.45 -1.51 -14.18
N ALA A 177 13.30 -1.93 -13.25
CA ALA A 177 13.12 -3.13 -12.46
C ALA A 177 12.78 -2.73 -11.01
N ARG A 178 11.82 -3.39 -10.42
CA ARG A 178 11.33 -3.11 -9.07
C ARG A 178 11.24 -4.41 -8.26
N THR A 179 11.62 -4.35 -7.01
CA THR A 179 11.30 -5.40 -6.04
C THR A 179 10.73 -4.78 -4.77
N THR A 180 9.74 -5.45 -4.18
CA THR A 180 9.20 -5.11 -2.87
C THR A 180 9.02 -6.39 -2.06
N THR A 181 9.38 -6.34 -0.79
CA THR A 181 9.22 -7.46 0.14
C THR A 181 8.56 -6.95 1.40
N ASP A 182 7.48 -7.59 1.81
CA ASP A 182 6.81 -7.37 3.08
C ASP A 182 6.90 -8.65 3.90
N ALA A 183 7.32 -8.55 5.14
CA ALA A 183 7.40 -9.69 6.05
C ALA A 183 6.85 -9.28 7.43
N VAL A 184 6.08 -10.15 8.06
CA VAL A 184 5.65 -9.98 9.45
C VAL A 184 5.59 -11.33 10.15
N TYR A 185 6.10 -11.35 11.36
CA TYR A 185 6.10 -12.48 12.27
C TYR A 185 5.25 -12.13 13.50
N PHE A 186 4.44 -13.08 13.92
CA PHE A 186 3.62 -12.99 15.12
C PHE A 186 3.97 -14.11 16.10
N GLN A 187 4.03 -13.76 17.38
CA GLN A 187 4.26 -14.70 18.46
C GLN A 187 3.44 -14.30 19.68
N SER A 188 2.59 -15.19 20.15
CA SER A 188 1.97 -15.07 21.48
C SER A 188 3.03 -15.32 22.54
N LEU A 189 3.21 -14.37 23.46
CA LEU A 189 4.09 -14.51 24.62
C LEU A 189 3.35 -15.09 25.82
N PHE A 190 2.14 -14.62 26.03
CA PHE A 190 1.21 -15.06 27.06
C PHE A 190 -0.19 -15.10 26.46
N GLU A 191 -1.18 -15.57 27.26
CA GLU A 191 -2.57 -15.49 26.87
C GLU A 191 -2.95 -14.04 26.54
N ASP A 192 -3.41 -13.80 25.30
CA ASP A 192 -3.83 -12.50 24.75
C ASP A 192 -2.72 -11.42 24.62
N VAL A 193 -1.46 -11.74 24.87
CA VAL A 193 -0.33 -10.85 24.65
C VAL A 193 0.46 -11.31 23.44
N VAL A 194 0.46 -10.50 22.37
CA VAL A 194 1.09 -10.84 21.11
C VAL A 194 2.18 -9.83 20.77
N VAL A 195 3.37 -10.32 20.46
CA VAL A 195 4.43 -9.56 19.83
C VAL A 195 4.34 -9.77 18.31
N SER A 196 4.43 -8.69 17.57
CA SER A 196 4.66 -8.75 16.14
C SER A 196 5.92 -7.98 15.75
N VAL A 197 6.70 -8.56 14.86
CA VAL A 197 7.85 -7.90 14.23
C VAL A 197 7.68 -8.01 12.74
N GLY A 198 7.62 -6.88 12.08
CA GLY A 198 7.44 -6.81 10.65
C GLY A 198 8.28 -5.74 9.99
N GLY A 199 8.34 -5.78 8.68
CA GLY A 199 9.01 -4.76 7.89
C GLY A 199 8.73 -4.90 6.42
N SER A 200 9.01 -3.82 5.72
CA SER A 200 8.93 -3.73 4.27
C SER A 200 10.26 -3.22 3.72
N PHE A 201 10.61 -3.69 2.56
CA PHE A 201 11.79 -3.30 1.83
C PHE A 201 11.45 -3.13 0.36
N GLY A 202 12.02 -2.12 -0.29
CA GLY A 202 11.80 -1.93 -1.72
C GLY A 202 12.95 -1.23 -2.41
N ILE A 203 13.16 -1.65 -3.66
CA ILE A 203 14.12 -1.06 -4.60
C ILE A 203 13.42 -0.87 -5.94
N VAL A 204 13.66 0.27 -6.59
CA VAL A 204 13.30 0.51 -7.98
C VAL A 204 14.49 1.12 -8.71
N LEU A 205 14.91 0.48 -9.79
CA LEU A 205 16.09 0.87 -10.56
C LEU A 205 15.71 1.10 -12.02
N PRO A 206 16.11 2.23 -12.63
CA PRO A 206 15.94 2.43 -14.05
C PRO A 206 16.98 1.61 -14.85
N TYR A 207 16.65 1.31 -16.07
CA TYR A 207 17.61 0.77 -17.05
C TYR A 207 17.42 1.46 -18.41
N ASN A 208 18.28 1.19 -19.38
CA ASN A 208 18.27 1.83 -20.71
C ASN A 208 18.30 3.36 -20.67
N ASN A 209 19.13 3.96 -19.80
CA ASN A 209 19.24 5.42 -19.63
C ASN A 209 17.90 6.12 -19.34
N SER A 210 16.94 5.39 -18.76
CA SER A 210 15.65 5.92 -18.33
C SER A 210 15.77 6.59 -16.95
N TYR A 211 14.79 7.41 -16.61
CA TYR A 211 14.57 7.87 -15.24
C TYR A 211 13.26 7.32 -14.72
N ILE A 212 13.11 7.26 -13.40
CA ILE A 212 11.88 6.79 -12.77
C ILE A 212 10.99 7.99 -12.47
N ARG A 213 9.77 7.97 -13.00
CA ARG A 213 8.79 9.03 -12.73
C ARG A 213 8.32 9.00 -11.29
N LEU A 214 7.95 10.17 -10.77
CA LEU A 214 7.52 10.39 -9.39
C LEU A 214 6.42 9.41 -8.93
N ASN A 215 5.47 9.09 -9.80
CA ASN A 215 4.38 8.15 -9.51
C ASN A 215 4.82 6.67 -9.44
N ASN A 216 6.06 6.35 -9.82
CA ASN A 216 6.66 5.02 -9.68
C ASN A 216 7.72 4.95 -8.57
N LEU A 217 8.06 6.06 -7.91
CA LEU A 217 8.94 6.10 -6.75
C LEU A 217 8.19 5.72 -5.47
N PHE A 218 8.95 5.36 -4.44
CA PHE A 218 8.39 5.08 -3.11
C PHE A 218 8.21 6.37 -2.32
N PHE A 219 7.23 6.35 -1.41
CA PHE A 219 6.97 7.43 -0.45
C PHE A 219 6.82 6.81 0.94
N LEU A 220 7.39 7.45 1.95
CA LEU A 220 7.44 6.94 3.31
C LEU A 220 6.87 7.95 4.32
N GLY A 221 6.19 7.43 5.33
CA GLY A 221 5.42 8.18 6.32
C GLY A 221 3.94 7.79 6.25
N GLY A 222 3.09 8.40 7.06
CA GLY A 222 1.73 7.94 7.13
C GLY A 222 1.65 6.56 7.80
N ASP A 223 0.85 5.66 7.27
CA ASP A 223 0.55 4.36 7.90
C ASP A 223 1.74 3.39 7.89
N ASN A 224 2.74 3.60 7.05
CA ASN A 224 3.92 2.73 6.96
C ASN A 224 5.12 3.18 7.83
N LEU A 225 5.04 4.36 8.45
CA LEU A 225 6.00 4.83 9.45
C LEU A 225 5.31 5.86 10.35
N ARG A 226 4.78 5.40 11.48
CA ARG A 226 4.04 6.23 12.45
C ARG A 226 4.96 7.30 13.06
N GLY A 227 4.38 8.43 13.45
CA GLY A 227 5.13 9.61 13.91
C GLY A 227 5.51 10.59 12.80
N PHE A 228 5.49 10.16 11.53
CA PHE A 228 5.80 10.98 10.37
C PHE A 228 4.55 11.17 9.49
N ALA A 229 4.35 12.35 8.94
CA ALA A 229 3.24 12.65 8.04
C ALA A 229 3.29 11.80 6.75
N VAL A 230 2.22 11.76 5.97
CA VAL A 230 2.21 11.14 4.65
C VAL A 230 3.31 11.75 3.78
N ALA A 231 4.13 10.91 3.15
CA ALA A 231 5.34 11.34 2.43
C ALA A 231 6.23 12.28 3.26
N GLY A 232 6.23 12.10 4.58
CA GLY A 232 6.94 12.94 5.54
C GLY A 232 8.44 12.68 5.58
N VAL A 233 8.89 11.52 5.13
CA VAL A 233 10.29 11.08 5.14
C VAL A 233 10.79 10.88 3.72
N GLY A 234 12.07 11.20 3.49
CA GLY A 234 12.77 10.92 2.25
C GLY A 234 13.14 12.17 1.43
N PRO A 235 13.55 11.96 0.16
CA PRO A 235 14.04 13.02 -0.70
C PRO A 235 13.02 14.15 -0.91
N ARG A 236 13.48 15.40 -0.77
CA ARG A 236 12.69 16.62 -0.96
C ARG A 236 13.45 17.64 -1.80
N ASP A 237 12.70 18.43 -2.52
CA ASP A 237 13.25 19.65 -3.12
C ASP A 237 13.63 20.65 -2.03
N ALA A 238 14.85 21.16 -2.06
CA ALA A 238 15.39 22.06 -1.02
C ALA A 238 14.68 23.41 -0.97
N TYR A 239 14.04 23.84 -2.07
CA TYR A 239 13.39 25.14 -2.17
C TYR A 239 11.89 25.07 -1.95
N THR A 240 11.21 24.12 -2.60
CA THR A 240 9.75 23.99 -2.54
C THR A 240 9.28 23.09 -1.40
N THR A 241 10.18 22.28 -0.83
CA THR A 241 9.91 21.24 0.16
C THR A 241 8.97 20.13 -0.32
N ASP A 242 8.73 20.02 -1.62
CA ASP A 242 7.94 18.98 -2.24
C ASP A 242 8.59 17.61 -2.02
N ALA A 243 7.79 16.61 -1.68
CA ALA A 243 8.25 15.24 -1.59
C ALA A 243 8.51 14.68 -3.00
N LEU A 244 9.73 14.25 -3.26
CA LEU A 244 10.18 13.75 -4.56
C LEU A 244 10.20 12.22 -4.64
N GLY A 245 9.92 11.52 -3.50
CA GLY A 245 10.02 10.07 -3.43
C GLY A 245 11.45 9.56 -3.51
N GLY A 246 11.64 8.26 -3.26
CA GLY A 246 12.94 7.59 -3.27
C GLY A 246 12.92 6.27 -4.01
N GLN A 247 14.11 5.82 -4.42
CA GLN A 247 14.32 4.57 -5.13
C GLN A 247 14.50 3.37 -4.17
N TYR A 248 14.93 3.64 -2.95
CA TYR A 248 15.23 2.64 -1.94
C TYR A 248 14.50 2.98 -0.65
N PHE A 249 13.82 2.02 -0.07
CA PHE A 249 13.26 2.18 1.26
C PHE A 249 13.34 0.90 2.08
N TYR A 250 13.35 1.05 3.38
CA TYR A 250 12.97 -0.01 4.32
C TYR A 250 12.14 0.58 5.46
N THR A 251 11.30 -0.26 6.04
CA THR A 251 10.61 -0.01 7.30
C THR A 251 10.69 -1.24 8.18
N THR A 252 10.72 -1.05 9.49
CA THR A 252 10.60 -2.13 10.46
C THR A 252 9.71 -1.65 11.60
N THR A 253 8.80 -2.50 12.03
CA THR A 253 7.92 -2.28 13.18
C THR A 253 8.08 -3.41 14.17
N ALA A 254 8.31 -3.10 15.44
CA ALA A 254 8.12 -4.03 16.54
C ALA A 254 6.93 -3.53 17.38
N GLU A 255 5.91 -4.36 17.54
CA GLU A 255 4.67 -3.99 18.22
C GLU A 255 4.27 -5.07 19.23
N LEU A 256 3.92 -4.64 20.45
CA LEU A 256 3.33 -5.45 21.50
C LEU A 256 1.85 -5.08 21.60
N SER A 257 0.98 -6.07 21.43
CA SER A 257 -0.47 -5.96 21.65
C SER A 257 -0.86 -6.68 22.92
N PHE A 258 -1.65 -6.03 23.78
CA PHE A 258 -2.05 -6.59 25.09
C PHE A 258 -3.47 -6.13 25.47
N PRO A 259 -4.22 -6.91 26.27
CA PRO A 259 -5.51 -6.49 26.77
C PRO A 259 -5.35 -5.33 27.75
N LEU A 260 -6.27 -4.37 27.70
CA LEU A 260 -6.27 -3.25 28.65
C LEU A 260 -6.75 -3.71 30.03
N PHE A 261 -5.96 -3.39 31.07
CA PHE A 261 -6.28 -3.77 32.43
C PHE A 261 -7.59 -3.18 32.91
N GLY A 262 -8.41 -4.01 33.56
CA GLY A 262 -9.72 -3.60 34.12
C GLY A 262 -10.84 -3.50 33.09
N ILE A 263 -10.60 -3.85 31.84
CA ILE A 263 -11.60 -3.86 30.77
C ILE A 263 -11.91 -5.32 30.40
N PRO A 264 -13.21 -5.72 30.32
CA PRO A 264 -13.57 -7.06 29.87
C PRO A 264 -13.03 -7.33 28.45
N LYS A 265 -12.46 -8.53 28.25
CA LYS A 265 -11.85 -8.94 26.97
C LYS A 265 -12.87 -8.99 25.81
N GLU A 266 -14.11 -9.27 26.14
CA GLU A 266 -15.24 -9.35 25.19
C GLU A 266 -15.50 -8.03 24.47
N LEU A 267 -15.06 -6.91 25.03
CA LEU A 267 -15.17 -5.60 24.39
C LEU A 267 -14.17 -5.42 23.23
N GLY A 268 -13.18 -6.31 23.08
CA GLY A 268 -12.23 -6.25 21.99
C GLY A 268 -11.28 -5.03 22.00
N LEU A 269 -11.02 -4.46 23.20
CA LEU A 269 -10.10 -3.34 23.38
C LEU A 269 -8.70 -3.84 23.69
N LEU A 270 -7.73 -3.45 22.84
CA LEU A 270 -6.31 -3.79 22.95
C LEU A 270 -5.45 -2.54 23.09
N GLY A 271 -4.54 -2.57 24.05
CA GLY A 271 -3.44 -1.62 24.11
C GLY A 271 -2.31 -2.05 23.18
N LYS A 272 -1.57 -1.09 22.64
CA LYS A 272 -0.41 -1.30 21.78
C LYS A 272 0.76 -0.46 22.24
N ALA A 273 1.95 -1.02 22.23
CA ALA A 273 3.20 -0.30 22.35
C ALA A 273 4.08 -0.66 21.16
N PHE A 274 4.73 0.31 20.54
CA PHE A 274 5.48 0.05 19.31
C PHE A 274 6.69 0.93 19.13
N VAL A 275 7.62 0.41 18.33
CA VAL A 275 8.75 1.13 17.78
C VAL A 275 8.76 0.91 16.27
N ASP A 276 8.72 1.99 15.52
CA ASP A 276 8.83 1.99 14.07
C ASP A 276 10.15 2.59 13.64
N THR A 277 10.83 1.95 12.69
CA THR A 277 12.03 2.48 12.07
C THR A 277 11.93 2.43 10.56
N GLY A 278 12.64 3.33 9.89
CA GLY A 278 12.65 3.31 8.44
C GLY A 278 13.53 4.38 7.81
N SER A 279 13.81 4.23 6.55
CA SER A 279 14.49 5.23 5.73
C SER A 279 14.02 5.12 4.28
N LEU A 280 14.05 6.25 3.59
CA LEU A 280 13.75 6.39 2.16
C LEU A 280 14.79 7.30 1.55
N TRP A 281 15.45 6.86 0.49
CA TRP A 281 16.53 7.60 -0.15
C TRP A 281 16.70 7.25 -1.63
N GLY A 282 17.63 7.96 -2.26
CA GLY A 282 17.97 7.76 -3.67
C GLY A 282 16.93 8.40 -4.58
N ASN A 283 17.32 9.48 -5.22
CA ASN A 283 16.47 10.18 -6.17
C ASN A 283 17.29 10.68 -7.36
N GLN A 284 16.71 10.65 -8.55
CA GLN A 284 17.35 11.10 -9.77
C GLN A 284 17.03 12.58 -10.11
N ALA A 285 16.44 13.32 -9.18
CA ALA A 285 15.98 14.70 -9.41
C ALA A 285 17.11 15.68 -9.74
N SER A 286 18.34 15.39 -9.33
CA SER A 286 19.53 16.16 -9.72
C SER A 286 19.77 16.18 -11.23
N GLN A 287 19.31 15.18 -11.97
CA GLN A 287 19.36 15.15 -13.44
C GLN A 287 18.48 16.23 -14.07
N PHE A 288 17.48 16.72 -13.34
CA PHE A 288 16.61 17.83 -13.71
C PHE A 288 17.12 19.19 -13.18
N GLY A 289 18.34 19.24 -12.60
CA GLY A 289 18.90 20.46 -12.02
C GLY A 289 18.33 20.86 -10.66
N ALA A 290 17.58 19.97 -10.00
CA ALA A 290 17.03 20.23 -8.66
C ALA A 290 18.08 20.04 -7.58
N ASN A 291 18.05 20.89 -6.54
CA ASN A 291 18.78 20.67 -5.30
C ASN A 291 17.91 19.82 -4.38
N VAL A 292 18.40 18.64 -4.01
CA VAL A 292 17.63 17.61 -3.29
C VAL A 292 18.22 17.41 -1.90
N LEU A 293 17.37 17.54 -0.90
CA LEU A 293 17.65 17.07 0.46
C LEU A 293 17.38 15.55 0.49
N ASP A 294 18.42 14.76 0.57
CA ASP A 294 18.37 13.29 0.58
C ASP A 294 19.32 12.73 1.64
N SER A 295 18.89 11.74 2.40
CA SER A 295 19.67 11.11 3.46
C SER A 295 19.23 9.67 3.69
N GLN A 296 20.21 8.80 3.91
CA GLN A 296 20.01 7.40 4.31
C GLN A 296 19.82 7.23 5.82
N THR A 297 19.83 8.31 6.59
CA THR A 297 19.67 8.27 8.06
C THR A 297 18.42 7.48 8.43
N MET A 298 18.56 6.57 9.36
CA MET A 298 17.45 5.82 9.94
C MET A 298 16.57 6.78 10.76
N ARG A 299 15.28 6.83 10.46
CA ARG A 299 14.26 7.50 11.28
C ARG A 299 13.72 6.50 12.27
N VAL A 300 13.45 6.96 13.49
CA VAL A 300 12.91 6.13 14.57
C VAL A 300 11.75 6.87 15.22
N ALA A 301 10.63 6.20 15.39
CA ALA A 301 9.51 6.68 16.20
C ALA A 301 9.10 5.61 17.22
N THR A 302 8.67 6.04 18.39
CA THR A 302 8.10 5.16 19.41
C THR A 302 6.71 5.67 19.80
N GLY A 303 5.83 4.77 20.19
CA GLY A 303 4.47 5.19 20.51
C GLY A 303 3.64 4.15 21.23
N LEU A 304 2.47 4.64 21.63
CA LEU A 304 1.41 3.85 22.23
C LEU A 304 0.15 3.98 21.38
N GLY A 305 -0.69 2.96 21.39
CA GLY A 305 -1.95 2.96 20.68
C GLY A 305 -3.04 2.21 21.40
N ILE A 306 -4.26 2.42 20.95
CA ILE A 306 -5.44 1.66 21.34
C ILE A 306 -6.11 1.17 20.07
N GLN A 307 -6.43 -0.10 20.02
CA GLN A 307 -7.23 -0.71 18.99
C GLN A 307 -8.51 -1.26 19.60
N TRP A 308 -9.63 -0.92 19.01
CA TRP A 308 -10.93 -1.47 19.36
C TRP A 308 -11.52 -2.22 18.18
N ILE A 309 -11.79 -3.49 18.35
CA ILE A 309 -12.52 -4.31 17.38
C ILE A 309 -14.00 -4.11 17.64
N SER A 310 -14.55 -2.99 17.12
CA SER A 310 -15.95 -2.64 17.35
C SER A 310 -16.89 -3.42 16.42
N PRO A 311 -18.19 -3.55 16.76
CA PRO A 311 -19.19 -4.14 15.86
C PRO A 311 -19.35 -3.39 14.53
N PHE A 312 -18.94 -2.13 14.48
CA PHE A 312 -19.01 -1.26 13.28
C PHE A 312 -17.72 -1.23 12.46
N GLY A 313 -16.71 -1.99 12.88
CA GLY A 313 -15.38 -2.03 12.27
C GLY A 313 -14.27 -1.67 13.25
N PRO A 314 -13.00 -1.91 12.88
CA PRO A 314 -11.86 -1.58 13.72
C PRO A 314 -11.72 -0.05 13.86
N ILE A 315 -11.41 0.36 15.08
CA ILE A 315 -11.05 1.74 15.44
C ILE A 315 -9.63 1.69 15.98
N ARG A 316 -8.77 2.55 15.50
CA ARG A 316 -7.38 2.64 15.94
C ARG A 316 -7.00 4.08 16.25
N ILE A 317 -6.34 4.26 17.37
CA ILE A 317 -5.76 5.52 17.82
C ILE A 317 -4.30 5.25 18.15
N ASP A 318 -3.38 5.95 17.50
CA ASP A 318 -1.96 5.85 17.78
C ASP A 318 -1.39 7.25 18.11
N TYR A 319 -0.54 7.30 19.11
CA TYR A 319 0.29 8.46 19.40
C TYR A 319 1.75 8.04 19.32
N ALA A 320 2.49 8.63 18.38
CA ALA A 320 3.87 8.31 18.09
C ALA A 320 4.75 9.55 18.14
N ILE A 321 5.92 9.43 18.74
CA ILE A 321 6.90 10.51 18.86
C ILE A 321 8.13 10.12 18.03
N PRO A 322 8.50 10.93 17.02
CA PRO A 322 9.77 10.78 16.33
C PRO A 322 10.93 11.01 17.31
N VAL A 323 11.82 10.02 17.43
CA VAL A 323 13.01 10.06 18.31
C VAL A 323 14.24 10.40 17.48
N VAL A 324 14.31 9.90 16.25
CA VAL A 324 15.36 10.19 15.28
C VAL A 324 14.72 10.64 13.99
N GLN A 325 15.08 11.84 13.53
CA GLN A 325 14.55 12.46 12.33
C GLN A 325 15.55 13.41 11.70
N GLU A 326 15.38 13.75 10.44
CA GLU A 326 16.09 14.84 9.77
C GLU A 326 15.32 16.16 9.93
N ALA A 327 16.06 17.28 9.79
CA ALA A 327 15.47 18.61 9.98
C ALA A 327 14.34 18.95 9.00
N TRP A 328 14.32 18.29 7.83
CA TRP A 328 13.29 18.50 6.79
C TRP A 328 12.17 17.47 6.81
N ASP A 329 12.21 16.49 7.71
CA ASP A 329 11.14 15.51 7.85
C ASP A 329 9.87 16.20 8.37
N LYS A 330 8.70 15.78 7.86
CA LYS A 330 7.39 16.26 8.32
C LYS A 330 6.80 15.23 9.28
N THR A 331 6.46 15.67 10.49
CA THR A 331 5.97 14.81 11.56
C THR A 331 4.46 14.88 11.72
N GLN A 332 3.86 13.80 12.22
CA GLN A 332 2.45 13.70 12.60
C GLN A 332 2.32 12.72 13.76
N ASN A 333 2.21 13.25 14.97
CA ASN A 333 2.25 12.44 16.19
C ASN A 333 0.96 11.66 16.45
N PHE A 334 -0.19 12.27 16.18
CA PHE A 334 -1.49 11.67 16.43
C PHE A 334 -2.10 11.08 15.16
N ARG A 335 -2.65 9.88 15.29
CA ARG A 335 -3.37 9.18 14.23
C ARG A 335 -4.65 8.58 14.75
N PHE A 336 -5.64 8.66 13.90
CA PHE A 336 -6.95 8.06 14.11
C PHE A 336 -7.38 7.37 12.80
N SER A 337 -7.88 6.16 12.92
CA SER A 337 -8.53 5.47 11.83
C SER A 337 -9.77 4.71 12.33
N PHE A 338 -10.79 4.68 11.51
CA PHE A 338 -12.06 4.03 11.76
C PHE A 338 -12.65 3.54 10.44
N GLY A 339 -13.21 2.33 10.39
CA GLY A 339 -13.95 1.85 9.25
C GLY A 339 -13.82 0.36 9.02
N THR A 340 -14.44 -0.11 7.97
CA THR A 340 -14.49 -1.53 7.60
C THR A 340 -13.29 -1.98 6.75
N ARG A 341 -12.41 -1.05 6.37
CA ARG A 341 -11.17 -1.30 5.61
C ARG A 341 -10.07 -0.34 6.04
N PHE A 342 -8.92 -0.90 6.34
CA PHE A 342 -7.63 -0.21 6.50
C PHE A 342 -6.54 -1.04 5.86
#